data_561c037a855ddfd5c7d191dfefb6e5a6
#
_entry.id   561c037a855ddfd5c7d191dfefb6e5a6
#
_cell.length_a   1.000
_cell.length_b   1.000
_cell.length_c   1.000
_cell.angle_alpha   90.00
_cell.angle_beta   90.00
_cell.angle_gamma   90.00
#
_symmetry.space_group_name_H-M   'P 1'
#
loop_
_entity.id
_entity.type
_entity.pdbx_description
1 polymer ?
#
loop_
_entity_poly.entity_id
_entity_poly.type
_entity_poly.pdbx_seq_one_letter_code
_entity_poly.pdbx_strand_id
1 'polypeptide(L)'
;MSEKLILLTAHSGCENTAQNSAEYIQKALDLPCDIIEVDVRKNADGFYLSHDAPHGKSAVTLDEALELLGKKPSVCVNFDLKEDIVCSLAEYLEQKNFMYRAFFSGSVSQESFCALKNGKDRVLFNIDGASLKSGADSFLRDLKQKMPGLKALNLYYKDVSKDLVDACHTQGLKVFVWTVDGANDVKRMADFGVDGITANRVIQASECLLSARSKKFEGLYDIVCIGPVSKDIMIDHLGNEDRLLGGAIIQSGYAAYGAGFKTAVCTKCNDTDGSTLAELDKAPMDVYRFFSADTTSIRNTYFTADKEQRKCDLISESDPFYACDILKVLARIYHFAGLTTDDFDDTLFGAALGHGKIAVDAQCLLRRPTTSGSMDYADWKNKRTYLSYIDYFKTDAKEGEILTGLSDTRKAAAQLCDWGAKEVLITHNTEVIVRTREFLYSCPIKARSLAGRTGRGDTCFATYIAERNTSSIPEALLFATALVSLKMETKGPFRGTRADVRKYIENFYTAEDVRSVSL
;
A
#
# COMPACT_ATOMS: atom_id res chain seq x y z
N MET A 1 9.36 -16.63 6.45
CA MET A 1 9.26 -16.53 4.97
C MET A 1 8.17 -15.53 4.65
N SER A 2 8.44 -14.60 3.74
CA SER A 2 7.44 -13.67 3.21
C SER A 2 6.43 -14.42 2.35
N GLU A 3 5.15 -13.99 2.39
CA GLU A 3 4.07 -14.65 1.66
C GLU A 3 3.59 -13.78 0.50
N LYS A 4 3.55 -14.34 -0.71
CA LYS A 4 2.95 -13.67 -1.87
C LYS A 4 1.42 -13.73 -1.77
N LEU A 5 0.77 -12.57 -1.93
CA LEU A 5 -0.68 -12.44 -1.96
C LEU A 5 -1.19 -12.48 -3.40
N ILE A 6 -2.33 -13.15 -3.60
CA ILE A 6 -3.02 -13.26 -4.89
C ILE A 6 -4.38 -12.56 -4.75
N LEU A 7 -4.71 -11.70 -5.70
CA LEU A 7 -6.00 -11.02 -5.74
C LEU A 7 -7.09 -11.96 -6.29
N LEU A 8 -8.27 -11.91 -5.68
CA LEU A 8 -9.43 -12.70 -6.10
C LEU A 8 -10.49 -11.77 -6.69
N THR A 9 -10.86 -12.03 -7.95
CA THR A 9 -11.91 -11.30 -8.66
C THR A 9 -13.18 -12.13 -8.71
N ALA A 10 -14.31 -11.56 -8.28
CA ALA A 10 -15.64 -12.11 -8.48
C ALA A 10 -16.06 -11.85 -9.93
N HIS A 11 -16.19 -12.91 -10.74
CA HIS A 11 -16.65 -12.82 -12.13
C HIS A 11 -18.11 -12.39 -12.20
N SER A 12 -18.49 -11.67 -13.24
CA SER A 12 -19.87 -11.25 -13.48
C SER A 12 -20.84 -12.44 -13.42
N GLY A 13 -21.81 -12.39 -12.49
CA GLY A 13 -22.75 -13.49 -12.24
C GLY A 13 -22.23 -14.62 -11.33
N CYS A 14 -21.18 -14.37 -10.54
CA CYS A 14 -20.65 -15.34 -9.59
C CYS A 14 -21.70 -15.86 -8.59
N GLU A 15 -21.43 -17.02 -7.99
CA GLU A 15 -22.31 -17.70 -7.01
C GLU A 15 -23.75 -17.88 -7.53
N ASN A 16 -23.91 -18.15 -8.83
CA ASN A 16 -25.17 -18.39 -9.54
C ASN A 16 -26.14 -17.18 -9.57
N THR A 17 -25.65 -15.96 -9.46
CA THR A 17 -26.45 -14.74 -9.67
C THR A 17 -26.60 -14.43 -11.17
N ALA A 18 -27.56 -13.58 -11.53
CA ALA A 18 -27.70 -13.12 -12.91
C ALA A 18 -26.55 -12.16 -13.25
N GLN A 19 -25.90 -12.37 -14.40
CA GLN A 19 -24.79 -11.54 -14.86
C GLN A 19 -25.15 -10.06 -14.90
N ASN A 20 -24.25 -9.20 -14.45
CA ASN A 20 -24.37 -7.75 -14.51
C ASN A 20 -25.64 -7.17 -13.83
N SER A 21 -26.29 -7.93 -12.95
CA SER A 21 -27.46 -7.48 -12.21
C SER A 21 -27.10 -6.74 -10.92
N ALA A 22 -28.02 -5.92 -10.42
CA ALA A 22 -27.88 -5.30 -9.10
C ALA A 22 -27.78 -6.36 -7.98
N GLU A 23 -28.47 -7.50 -8.11
CA GLU A 23 -28.38 -8.63 -7.20
C GLU A 23 -26.96 -9.21 -7.16
N TYR A 24 -26.34 -9.40 -8.34
CA TYR A 24 -24.96 -9.85 -8.45
C TYR A 24 -24.01 -8.89 -7.71
N ILE A 25 -24.11 -7.58 -7.98
CA ILE A 25 -23.22 -6.60 -7.35
C ILE A 25 -23.36 -6.63 -5.82
N GLN A 26 -24.60 -6.64 -5.31
CA GLN A 26 -24.83 -6.73 -3.86
C GLN A 26 -24.26 -8.02 -3.27
N LYS A 27 -24.49 -9.17 -3.94
CA LYS A 27 -23.95 -10.45 -3.51
C LYS A 27 -22.43 -10.43 -3.49
N ALA A 28 -21.79 -9.93 -4.55
CA ALA A 28 -20.35 -9.87 -4.67
C ALA A 28 -19.70 -8.96 -3.60
N LEU A 29 -20.36 -7.88 -3.18
CA LEU A 29 -19.90 -7.04 -2.07
C LEU A 29 -19.80 -7.78 -0.74
N ASP A 30 -20.60 -8.83 -0.52
CA ASP A 30 -20.58 -9.65 0.70
C ASP A 30 -19.59 -10.81 0.63
N LEU A 31 -19.04 -11.09 -0.58
CA LEU A 31 -18.10 -12.19 -0.79
C LEU A 31 -16.66 -11.82 -0.38
N PRO A 32 -15.81 -12.83 -0.11
CA PRO A 32 -14.39 -12.63 0.21
C PRO A 32 -13.56 -12.41 -1.07
N CYS A 33 -13.92 -11.40 -1.88
CA CYS A 33 -13.18 -10.99 -3.07
C CYS A 33 -12.54 -9.63 -2.87
N ASP A 34 -11.51 -9.37 -3.65
CA ASP A 34 -10.73 -8.13 -3.66
C ASP A 34 -11.20 -7.20 -4.79
N ILE A 35 -11.71 -7.81 -5.87
CA ILE A 35 -12.15 -7.14 -7.09
C ILE A 35 -13.51 -7.70 -7.49
N ILE A 36 -14.41 -6.85 -7.96
CA ILE A 36 -15.69 -7.24 -8.58
C ILE A 36 -15.60 -6.92 -10.06
N GLU A 37 -15.91 -7.85 -10.93
CA GLU A 37 -15.93 -7.65 -12.37
C GLU A 37 -17.33 -7.31 -12.86
N VAL A 38 -17.45 -6.31 -13.73
CA VAL A 38 -18.68 -5.95 -14.44
C VAL A 38 -18.40 -5.73 -15.92
N ASP A 39 -19.26 -6.29 -16.77
CA ASP A 39 -19.17 -6.09 -18.22
C ASP A 39 -19.75 -4.75 -18.62
N VAL A 40 -18.99 -3.93 -19.34
CA VAL A 40 -19.39 -2.57 -19.70
C VAL A 40 -19.53 -2.39 -21.20
N ARG A 41 -20.64 -1.75 -21.58
CA ARG A 41 -20.93 -1.28 -22.93
C ARG A 41 -21.34 0.21 -22.91
N LYS A 42 -21.36 0.82 -24.08
CA LYS A 42 -21.77 2.21 -24.28
C LYS A 42 -22.83 2.32 -25.36
N ASN A 43 -23.81 3.17 -25.15
CA ASN A 43 -24.81 3.57 -26.16
C ASN A 43 -24.98 5.09 -26.16
N ALA A 44 -26.03 5.60 -26.81
CA ALA A 44 -26.33 7.02 -26.87
C ALA A 44 -26.69 7.63 -25.50
N ASP A 45 -27.25 6.82 -24.59
CA ASP A 45 -27.69 7.25 -23.25
C ASP A 45 -26.56 7.18 -22.19
N GLY A 46 -25.41 6.55 -22.53
CA GLY A 46 -24.27 6.44 -21.63
C GLY A 46 -23.73 5.02 -21.48
N PHE A 47 -23.08 4.75 -20.34
CA PHE A 47 -22.52 3.43 -20.01
C PHE A 47 -23.56 2.57 -19.29
N TYR A 48 -23.60 1.28 -19.61
CA TYR A 48 -24.47 0.29 -18.99
C TYR A 48 -23.79 -1.07 -18.87
N LEU A 49 -24.31 -1.92 -17.98
CA LEU A 49 -23.75 -3.25 -17.72
C LEU A 49 -24.45 -4.31 -18.58
N SER A 50 -23.69 -4.97 -19.45
CA SER A 50 -24.17 -6.13 -20.22
C SER A 50 -23.01 -6.85 -20.88
N HIS A 51 -23.04 -8.20 -20.83
CA HIS A 51 -22.10 -9.01 -21.62
C HIS A 51 -22.40 -8.91 -23.13
N ASP A 52 -23.66 -9.12 -23.51
CA ASP A 52 -24.10 -9.06 -24.90
C ASP A 52 -24.82 -7.73 -25.20
N ALA A 53 -24.96 -7.40 -26.49
CA ALA A 53 -25.76 -6.27 -26.88
C ALA A 53 -27.22 -6.47 -26.41
N PRO A 54 -27.86 -5.46 -25.80
CA PRO A 54 -29.16 -5.64 -25.17
C PRO A 54 -30.26 -5.97 -26.19
N HIS A 55 -30.97 -7.06 -25.93
CA HIS A 55 -32.19 -7.39 -26.62
C HIS A 55 -33.39 -7.01 -25.72
N GLY A 56 -33.78 -5.75 -25.70
CA GLY A 56 -35.09 -5.31 -25.19
C GLY A 56 -35.33 -5.29 -23.67
N LYS A 57 -34.30 -5.51 -22.83
CA LYS A 57 -34.41 -5.34 -21.37
C LYS A 57 -33.62 -4.10 -20.90
N SER A 58 -34.13 -3.39 -19.88
CA SER A 58 -33.38 -2.35 -19.21
C SER A 58 -32.14 -2.96 -18.53
N ALA A 59 -30.96 -2.61 -19.00
CA ALA A 59 -29.70 -2.96 -18.34
C ALA A 59 -29.48 -2.02 -17.15
N VAL A 60 -28.72 -2.48 -16.15
CA VAL A 60 -28.25 -1.64 -15.05
C VAL A 60 -27.33 -0.57 -15.64
N THR A 61 -27.60 0.69 -15.37
CA THR A 61 -26.73 1.79 -15.78
C THR A 61 -25.43 1.78 -14.97
N LEU A 62 -24.37 2.35 -15.52
CA LEU A 62 -23.12 2.45 -14.77
C LEU A 62 -23.27 3.29 -13.51
N ASP A 63 -24.08 4.37 -13.53
CA ASP A 63 -24.33 5.19 -12.34
C ASP A 63 -24.99 4.39 -11.21
N GLU A 64 -26.02 3.59 -11.51
CA GLU A 64 -26.64 2.69 -10.54
C GLU A 64 -25.63 1.66 -9.98
N ALA A 65 -24.77 1.11 -10.83
CA ALA A 65 -23.72 0.19 -10.41
C ALA A 65 -22.69 0.86 -9.49
N LEU A 66 -22.24 2.08 -9.84
CA LEU A 66 -21.28 2.84 -9.03
C LEU A 66 -21.85 3.22 -7.66
N GLU A 67 -23.16 3.53 -7.57
CA GLU A 67 -23.85 3.76 -6.30
C GLU A 67 -23.83 2.52 -5.40
N LEU A 68 -24.13 1.35 -5.97
CA LEU A 68 -24.06 0.06 -5.23
C LEU A 68 -22.64 -0.25 -4.78
N LEU A 69 -21.67 -0.16 -5.68
CA LEU A 69 -20.25 -0.41 -5.42
C LEU A 69 -19.67 0.58 -4.41
N GLY A 70 -20.21 1.79 -4.32
CA GLY A 70 -19.83 2.82 -3.35
C GLY A 70 -20.04 2.40 -1.89
N LYS A 71 -20.92 1.41 -1.63
CA LYS A 71 -21.19 0.89 -0.27
C LYS A 71 -19.99 0.17 0.36
N LYS A 72 -19.02 -0.30 -0.44
CA LYS A 72 -17.80 -0.97 0.05
C LYS A 72 -16.57 -0.42 -0.69
N PRO A 73 -16.05 0.73 -0.26
CA PRO A 73 -14.94 1.41 -0.95
C PRO A 73 -13.61 0.64 -0.95
N SER A 74 -13.47 -0.38 -0.13
CA SER A 74 -12.29 -1.26 -0.06
C SER A 74 -12.19 -2.30 -1.17
N VAL A 75 -13.26 -2.51 -1.95
CA VAL A 75 -13.27 -3.47 -3.07
C VAL A 75 -13.01 -2.72 -4.37
N CYS A 76 -12.02 -3.17 -5.15
CA CYS A 76 -11.78 -2.64 -6.49
C CYS A 76 -12.80 -3.19 -7.49
N VAL A 77 -12.86 -2.57 -8.67
CA VAL A 77 -13.77 -2.97 -9.74
C VAL A 77 -13.00 -3.17 -11.03
N ASN A 78 -13.15 -4.34 -11.64
CA ASN A 78 -12.68 -4.60 -12.99
C ASN A 78 -13.82 -4.35 -13.98
N PHE A 79 -13.69 -3.33 -14.80
CA PHE A 79 -14.59 -3.03 -15.91
C PHE A 79 -14.13 -3.82 -17.13
N ASP A 80 -14.82 -4.95 -17.40
CA ASP A 80 -14.54 -5.78 -18.57
C ASP A 80 -15.25 -5.20 -19.80
N LEU A 81 -14.48 -4.58 -20.67
CA LEU A 81 -14.95 -3.79 -21.80
C LEU A 81 -15.37 -4.69 -22.96
N LYS A 82 -16.62 -4.61 -23.39
CA LYS A 82 -17.12 -5.38 -24.54
C LYS A 82 -16.93 -4.61 -25.87
N GLU A 83 -16.46 -3.39 -25.79
CA GLU A 83 -16.11 -2.49 -26.88
C GLU A 83 -14.87 -1.67 -26.48
N ASP A 84 -14.11 -1.15 -27.46
CA ASP A 84 -12.91 -0.35 -27.19
C ASP A 84 -13.26 1.08 -26.76
N ILE A 85 -13.71 1.21 -25.51
CA ILE A 85 -14.20 2.45 -24.88
C ILE A 85 -13.37 2.89 -23.66
N VAL A 86 -12.18 2.33 -23.48
CA VAL A 86 -11.37 2.53 -22.26
C VAL A 86 -11.09 4.00 -21.96
N CYS A 87 -10.75 4.80 -22.98
CA CYS A 87 -10.46 6.23 -22.78
C CYS A 87 -11.68 7.01 -22.28
N SER A 88 -12.85 6.77 -22.90
CA SER A 88 -14.07 7.48 -22.51
C SER A 88 -14.61 7.02 -21.15
N LEU A 89 -14.41 5.75 -20.80
CA LEU A 89 -14.79 5.24 -19.48
C LEU A 89 -13.84 5.76 -18.39
N ALA A 90 -12.55 5.80 -18.65
CA ALA A 90 -11.58 6.35 -17.69
C ALA A 90 -11.87 7.82 -17.37
N GLU A 91 -12.11 8.66 -18.38
CA GLU A 91 -12.51 10.07 -18.19
C GLU A 91 -13.82 10.19 -17.38
N TYR A 92 -14.78 9.31 -17.63
CA TYR A 92 -16.04 9.28 -16.88
C TYR A 92 -15.83 8.91 -15.41
N LEU A 93 -15.02 7.86 -15.13
CA LEU A 93 -14.70 7.42 -13.77
C LEU A 93 -13.86 8.46 -13.00
N GLU A 94 -12.99 9.21 -13.67
CA GLU A 94 -12.30 10.36 -13.06
C GLU A 94 -13.28 11.44 -12.58
N GLN A 95 -14.25 11.80 -13.41
CA GLN A 95 -15.29 12.77 -13.03
C GLN A 95 -16.16 12.31 -11.85
N LYS A 96 -16.31 10.99 -11.69
CA LYS A 96 -17.04 10.36 -10.57
C LYS A 96 -16.16 10.09 -9.35
N ASN A 97 -14.87 10.44 -9.36
CA ASN A 97 -13.90 10.10 -8.33
C ASN A 97 -13.81 8.59 -8.05
N PHE A 98 -13.90 7.75 -9.10
CA PHE A 98 -13.92 6.30 -8.97
C PHE A 98 -12.66 5.62 -9.54
N MET A 99 -11.77 6.35 -10.22
CA MET A 99 -10.57 5.81 -10.87
C MET A 99 -9.64 5.07 -9.90
N TYR A 100 -9.55 5.50 -8.64
CA TYR A 100 -8.67 4.88 -7.64
C TYR A 100 -8.97 3.40 -7.35
N ARG A 101 -10.16 2.92 -7.75
CA ARG A 101 -10.63 1.53 -7.58
C ARG A 101 -10.79 0.79 -8.90
N ALA A 102 -10.60 1.44 -10.03
CA ALA A 102 -10.88 0.88 -11.34
C ALA A 102 -9.71 0.06 -11.87
N PHE A 103 -10.03 -1.10 -12.42
CA PHE A 103 -9.22 -1.86 -13.37
C PHE A 103 -10.00 -2.00 -14.67
N PHE A 104 -9.30 -2.27 -15.78
CA PHE A 104 -9.89 -2.40 -17.10
C PHE A 104 -9.40 -3.67 -17.77
N SER A 105 -10.31 -4.49 -18.29
CA SER A 105 -10.01 -5.67 -19.11
C SER A 105 -10.88 -5.71 -20.36
N GLY A 106 -10.83 -6.79 -21.11
CA GLY A 106 -11.67 -7.02 -22.28
C GLY A 106 -11.13 -6.35 -23.55
N SER A 107 -12.00 -5.63 -24.24
CA SER A 107 -11.69 -4.99 -25.54
C SER A 107 -10.92 -3.70 -25.37
N VAL A 108 -9.62 -3.79 -25.13
CA VAL A 108 -8.70 -2.64 -25.08
C VAL A 108 -7.68 -2.82 -26.21
N SER A 109 -7.72 -1.93 -27.24
CA SER A 109 -6.71 -1.94 -28.29
C SER A 109 -5.39 -1.33 -27.81
N GLN A 110 -4.31 -1.65 -28.50
CA GLN A 110 -3.01 -1.01 -28.27
C GLN A 110 -3.09 0.52 -28.46
N GLU A 111 -3.84 0.97 -29.46
CA GLU A 111 -4.04 2.38 -29.76
C GLU A 111 -4.73 3.10 -28.60
N SER A 112 -5.88 2.57 -28.14
CA SER A 112 -6.63 3.13 -27.00
C SER A 112 -5.83 3.08 -25.70
N PHE A 113 -5.08 2.01 -25.46
CA PHE A 113 -4.14 1.94 -24.33
C PHE A 113 -3.10 3.06 -24.39
N CYS A 114 -2.47 3.28 -25.54
CA CYS A 114 -1.46 4.34 -25.70
C CYS A 114 -2.07 5.74 -25.52
N ALA A 115 -3.33 5.94 -25.89
CA ALA A 115 -4.08 7.19 -25.78
C ALA A 115 -4.53 7.48 -24.33
N LEU A 116 -4.57 6.48 -23.43
CA LEU A 116 -4.89 6.70 -22.02
C LEU A 116 -3.94 7.72 -21.39
N LYS A 117 -4.49 8.73 -20.75
CA LYS A 117 -3.74 9.74 -20.00
C LYS A 117 -3.34 9.24 -18.63
N ASN A 118 -4.28 8.59 -17.93
CA ASN A 118 -4.13 8.02 -16.59
C ASN A 118 -4.62 6.57 -16.56
N GLY A 119 -4.12 5.75 -15.61
CA GLY A 119 -4.62 4.39 -15.38
C GLY A 119 -4.05 3.32 -16.32
N LYS A 120 -2.95 3.56 -17.02
CA LYS A 120 -2.25 2.52 -17.82
C LYS A 120 -1.81 1.34 -16.96
N ASP A 121 -1.41 1.59 -15.73
CA ASP A 121 -1.03 0.62 -14.71
C ASP A 121 -2.20 -0.25 -14.22
N ARG A 122 -3.43 0.14 -14.54
CA ARG A 122 -4.70 -0.51 -14.15
C ARG A 122 -5.33 -1.33 -15.27
N VAL A 123 -4.70 -1.37 -16.44
CA VAL A 123 -5.17 -2.20 -17.55
C VAL A 123 -4.65 -3.62 -17.40
N LEU A 124 -5.59 -4.58 -17.29
CA LEU A 124 -5.34 -6.01 -17.36
C LEU A 124 -5.50 -6.40 -18.83
N PHE A 125 -4.40 -6.37 -19.58
CA PHE A 125 -4.44 -6.49 -21.03
C PHE A 125 -4.69 -7.93 -21.49
N ASN A 126 -5.81 -8.16 -22.17
CA ASN A 126 -6.17 -9.49 -22.66
C ASN A 126 -5.23 -9.93 -23.79
N ILE A 127 -4.62 -11.10 -23.63
CA ILE A 127 -3.79 -11.74 -24.65
C ILE A 127 -4.21 -13.20 -24.82
N ASP A 128 -4.23 -13.67 -26.07
CA ASP A 128 -4.33 -15.09 -26.37
C ASP A 128 -3.00 -15.77 -25.98
N GLY A 129 -3.10 -16.67 -24.99
CA GLY A 129 -1.95 -17.43 -24.49
C GLY A 129 -1.28 -18.31 -25.55
N ALA A 130 -1.99 -18.67 -26.63
CA ALA A 130 -1.41 -19.38 -27.75
C ALA A 130 -0.30 -18.58 -28.45
N SER A 131 -0.42 -17.25 -28.48
CA SER A 131 0.59 -16.33 -29.02
C SER A 131 1.90 -16.33 -28.23
N LEU A 132 1.88 -16.82 -26.99
CA LEU A 132 3.01 -16.82 -26.06
C LEU A 132 3.79 -18.15 -26.05
N LYS A 133 3.24 -19.22 -26.67
CA LYS A 133 3.82 -20.58 -26.67
C LYS A 133 5.15 -20.69 -27.43
N SER A 134 5.43 -19.77 -28.35
CA SER A 134 6.69 -19.75 -29.12
C SER A 134 7.40 -18.42 -28.96
N GLY A 135 8.34 -18.31 -28.01
CA GLY A 135 9.17 -17.12 -27.85
C GLY A 135 8.56 -16.04 -26.93
N ALA A 136 8.03 -16.43 -25.80
CA ALA A 136 7.38 -15.53 -24.82
C ALA A 136 8.24 -14.29 -24.48
N ASP A 137 9.53 -14.46 -24.19
CA ASP A 137 10.41 -13.34 -23.84
C ASP A 137 10.55 -12.27 -24.92
N SER A 138 10.64 -12.67 -26.20
CA SER A 138 10.75 -11.71 -27.30
C SER A 138 9.42 -10.98 -27.53
N PHE A 139 8.31 -11.72 -27.44
CA PHE A 139 6.97 -11.16 -27.57
C PHE A 139 6.66 -10.16 -26.45
N LEU A 140 6.96 -10.52 -25.19
CA LEU A 140 6.71 -9.65 -24.04
C LEU A 140 7.55 -8.37 -24.08
N ARG A 141 8.82 -8.44 -24.53
CA ARG A 141 9.65 -7.25 -24.76
C ARG A 141 9.07 -6.34 -25.83
N ASP A 142 8.67 -6.91 -26.98
CA ASP A 142 8.04 -6.14 -28.06
C ASP A 142 6.73 -5.50 -27.60
N LEU A 143 5.89 -6.23 -26.86
CA LEU A 143 4.66 -5.73 -26.29
C LEU A 143 4.90 -4.53 -25.37
N LYS A 144 5.85 -4.61 -24.44
CA LYS A 144 6.20 -3.50 -23.55
C LYS A 144 6.74 -2.28 -24.28
N GLN A 145 7.50 -2.50 -25.36
CA GLN A 145 7.98 -1.42 -26.19
C GLN A 145 6.83 -0.69 -26.90
N LYS A 146 5.83 -1.45 -27.37
CA LYS A 146 4.64 -0.91 -28.04
C LYS A 146 3.62 -0.30 -27.08
N MET A 147 3.59 -0.78 -25.84
CA MET A 147 2.64 -0.35 -24.80
C MET A 147 3.38 0.11 -23.53
N PRO A 148 4.06 1.25 -23.59
CA PRO A 148 4.80 1.77 -22.44
C PRO A 148 3.84 2.11 -21.29
N GLY A 149 4.14 1.60 -20.10
CA GLY A 149 3.27 1.71 -18.91
C GLY A 149 2.35 0.51 -18.68
N LEU A 150 2.33 -0.50 -19.56
CA LEU A 150 1.63 -1.76 -19.31
C LEU A 150 2.25 -2.50 -18.13
N LYS A 151 1.39 -2.90 -17.15
CA LYS A 151 1.80 -3.56 -15.90
C LYS A 151 1.19 -4.95 -15.70
N ALA A 152 0.15 -5.33 -16.45
CA ALA A 152 -0.54 -6.58 -16.23
C ALA A 152 -1.11 -7.19 -17.52
N LEU A 153 -1.08 -8.52 -17.58
CA LEU A 153 -1.72 -9.33 -18.61
C LEU A 153 -2.90 -10.09 -18.02
N ASN A 154 -3.94 -10.32 -18.82
CA ASN A 154 -5.11 -11.12 -18.48
C ASN A 154 -5.23 -12.31 -19.44
N LEU A 155 -5.03 -13.51 -18.93
CA LEU A 155 -4.82 -14.73 -19.71
C LEU A 155 -5.87 -15.79 -19.40
N TYR A 156 -6.24 -16.59 -20.40
CA TYR A 156 -7.02 -17.80 -20.16
C TYR A 156 -6.17 -18.82 -19.40
N TYR A 157 -6.64 -19.25 -18.22
CA TYR A 157 -5.84 -20.03 -17.26
C TYR A 157 -5.28 -21.35 -17.79
N LYS A 158 -5.93 -21.97 -18.82
CA LYS A 158 -5.45 -23.22 -19.43
C LYS A 158 -4.21 -23.04 -20.31
N ASP A 159 -3.94 -21.83 -20.74
CA ASP A 159 -2.76 -21.50 -21.54
C ASP A 159 -1.57 -21.05 -20.68
N VAL A 160 -1.76 -20.95 -19.34
CA VAL A 160 -0.74 -20.48 -18.42
C VAL A 160 0.10 -21.64 -17.88
N SER A 161 1.42 -21.45 -17.88
CA SER A 161 2.41 -22.31 -17.23
C SER A 161 3.24 -21.50 -16.25
N LYS A 162 3.94 -22.20 -15.35
CA LYS A 162 4.86 -21.52 -14.43
C LYS A 162 5.94 -20.73 -15.17
N ASP A 163 6.54 -21.32 -16.21
CA ASP A 163 7.58 -20.66 -17.02
C ASP A 163 7.07 -19.37 -17.67
N LEU A 164 5.80 -19.35 -18.09
CA LEU A 164 5.16 -18.17 -18.64
C LEU A 164 4.97 -17.07 -17.56
N VAL A 165 4.53 -17.45 -16.37
CA VAL A 165 4.40 -16.50 -15.24
C VAL A 165 5.77 -15.91 -14.89
N ASP A 166 6.80 -16.76 -14.78
CA ASP A 166 8.17 -16.33 -14.47
C ASP A 166 8.73 -15.40 -15.57
N ALA A 167 8.45 -15.69 -16.86
CA ALA A 167 8.81 -14.80 -17.96
C ALA A 167 8.10 -13.46 -17.91
N CYS A 168 6.79 -13.44 -17.60
CA CYS A 168 6.04 -12.20 -17.42
C CYS A 168 6.61 -11.36 -16.25
N HIS A 169 6.87 -11.98 -15.11
CA HIS A 169 7.45 -11.32 -13.95
C HIS A 169 8.87 -10.78 -14.24
N THR A 170 9.68 -11.51 -14.99
CA THR A 170 11.00 -11.03 -15.45
C THR A 170 10.90 -9.75 -16.28
N GLN A 171 9.82 -9.62 -17.04
CA GLN A 171 9.52 -8.40 -17.80
C GLN A 171 8.73 -7.35 -16.99
N GLY A 172 8.49 -7.57 -15.70
CA GLY A 172 7.74 -6.67 -14.83
C GLY A 172 6.24 -6.61 -15.14
N LEU A 173 5.67 -7.71 -15.65
CA LEU A 173 4.24 -7.84 -15.96
C LEU A 173 3.56 -8.78 -14.98
N LYS A 174 2.49 -8.32 -14.35
CA LYS A 174 1.58 -9.15 -13.55
C LYS A 174 0.80 -10.10 -14.43
N VAL A 175 0.39 -11.23 -13.87
CA VAL A 175 -0.43 -12.23 -14.57
C VAL A 175 -1.75 -12.42 -13.83
N PHE A 176 -2.84 -12.00 -14.46
CA PHE A 176 -4.20 -12.31 -14.05
C PHE A 176 -4.75 -13.43 -14.91
N VAL A 177 -5.58 -14.29 -14.35
CA VAL A 177 -6.15 -15.46 -15.06
C VAL A 177 -7.65 -15.58 -14.88
N TRP A 178 -8.35 -16.03 -15.95
CA TRP A 178 -9.81 -16.18 -16.00
C TRP A 178 -10.23 -17.42 -16.77
N THR A 179 -11.41 -18.02 -16.58
CA THR A 179 -12.19 -18.04 -15.34
C THR A 179 -11.89 -19.37 -14.65
N VAL A 180 -11.41 -19.32 -13.41
CA VAL A 180 -10.86 -20.48 -12.70
C VAL A 180 -11.83 -20.96 -11.62
N ASP A 181 -12.65 -21.96 -11.90
CA ASP A 181 -13.69 -22.45 -10.99
C ASP A 181 -13.33 -23.78 -10.28
N GLY A 182 -12.36 -24.53 -10.81
CA GLY A 182 -11.94 -25.80 -10.23
C GLY A 182 -10.96 -25.62 -9.07
N ALA A 183 -11.21 -26.24 -7.90
CA ALA A 183 -10.33 -26.15 -6.75
C ALA A 183 -8.86 -26.51 -7.06
N ASN A 184 -8.64 -27.56 -7.87
CA ASN A 184 -7.30 -27.96 -8.29
C ASN A 184 -6.66 -26.94 -9.25
N ASP A 185 -7.45 -26.30 -10.10
CA ASP A 185 -6.97 -25.26 -11.00
C ASP A 185 -6.60 -23.98 -10.23
N VAL A 186 -7.41 -23.60 -9.24
CA VAL A 186 -7.07 -22.47 -8.34
C VAL A 186 -5.72 -22.72 -7.64
N LYS A 187 -5.54 -23.91 -7.07
CA LYS A 187 -4.26 -24.28 -6.42
C LYS A 187 -3.10 -24.26 -7.40
N ARG A 188 -3.29 -24.85 -8.60
CA ARG A 188 -2.28 -24.85 -9.66
C ARG A 188 -1.87 -23.42 -10.06
N MET A 189 -2.83 -22.51 -10.26
CA MET A 189 -2.53 -21.12 -10.58
C MET A 189 -1.80 -20.41 -9.43
N ALA A 190 -2.20 -20.70 -8.19
CA ALA A 190 -1.48 -20.20 -7.02
C ALA A 190 -0.02 -20.71 -6.96
N ASP A 191 0.19 -22.02 -7.23
CA ASP A 191 1.53 -22.63 -7.27
C ASP A 191 2.40 -22.06 -8.42
N PHE A 192 1.78 -21.65 -9.53
CA PHE A 192 2.49 -20.94 -10.61
C PHE A 192 2.86 -19.50 -10.24
N GLY A 193 2.25 -18.95 -9.18
CA GLY A 193 2.55 -17.62 -8.68
C GLY A 193 1.85 -16.50 -9.46
N VAL A 194 0.66 -16.74 -10.02
CA VAL A 194 -0.14 -15.67 -10.65
C VAL A 194 -0.49 -14.56 -9.64
N ASP A 195 -0.83 -13.38 -10.14
CA ASP A 195 -1.08 -12.21 -9.30
C ASP A 195 -2.58 -11.98 -9.03
N GLY A 196 -3.44 -12.54 -9.89
CA GLY A 196 -4.89 -12.47 -9.70
C GLY A 196 -5.61 -13.63 -10.36
N ILE A 197 -6.76 -14.01 -9.78
CA ILE A 197 -7.65 -15.08 -10.26
C ILE A 197 -9.06 -14.54 -10.33
N THR A 198 -9.71 -14.68 -11.49
CA THR A 198 -11.14 -14.42 -11.67
C THR A 198 -11.91 -15.75 -11.56
N ALA A 199 -12.95 -15.81 -10.72
CA ALA A 199 -13.72 -17.01 -10.45
C ALA A 199 -15.22 -16.76 -10.35
N ASN A 200 -16.04 -17.72 -10.82
CA ASN A 200 -17.49 -17.77 -10.54
C ASN A 200 -17.77 -18.31 -9.13
N ARG A 201 -16.92 -19.23 -8.65
CA ARG A 201 -17.02 -19.85 -7.32
C ARG A 201 -16.08 -19.16 -6.34
N VAL A 202 -16.42 -17.94 -5.98
CA VAL A 202 -15.57 -17.04 -5.17
C VAL A 202 -15.28 -17.61 -3.79
N ILE A 203 -16.28 -18.18 -3.11
CA ILE A 203 -16.11 -18.79 -1.78
C ILE A 203 -15.09 -19.93 -1.85
N GLN A 204 -15.28 -20.86 -2.79
CA GLN A 204 -14.38 -22.00 -2.98
C GLN A 204 -12.95 -21.55 -3.36
N ALA A 205 -12.84 -20.58 -4.27
CA ALA A 205 -11.54 -20.04 -4.67
C ALA A 205 -10.83 -19.38 -3.49
N SER A 206 -11.52 -18.59 -2.67
CA SER A 206 -10.98 -17.98 -1.45
C SER A 206 -10.47 -19.04 -0.46
N GLU A 207 -11.25 -20.10 -0.19
CA GLU A 207 -10.85 -21.21 0.68
C GLU A 207 -9.59 -21.92 0.17
N CYS A 208 -9.51 -22.15 -1.15
CA CYS A 208 -8.33 -22.75 -1.79
C CYS A 208 -7.10 -21.87 -1.62
N LEU A 209 -7.21 -20.56 -1.86
CA LEU A 209 -6.12 -19.61 -1.69
C LEU A 209 -5.67 -19.50 -0.22
N LEU A 210 -6.63 -19.50 0.73
CA LEU A 210 -6.30 -19.50 2.16
C LEU A 210 -5.61 -20.80 2.58
N SER A 211 -6.03 -21.95 2.05
CA SER A 211 -5.41 -23.25 2.38
C SER A 211 -4.01 -23.43 1.77
N ALA A 212 -3.71 -22.75 0.67
CA ALA A 212 -2.41 -22.77 0.00
C ALA A 212 -1.36 -21.90 0.70
N ARG A 213 -1.77 -21.00 1.61
CA ARG A 213 -0.85 -20.13 2.35
C ARG A 213 0.07 -20.93 3.25
N SER A 214 1.36 -20.59 3.21
CA SER A 214 2.39 -21.20 4.05
C SER A 214 2.23 -20.81 5.54
N LYS A 215 1.64 -19.66 5.81
CA LYS A 215 1.26 -19.20 7.15
C LYS A 215 -0.27 -19.12 7.23
N LYS A 216 -0.86 -19.85 8.18
CA LYS A 216 -2.28 -19.66 8.50
C LYS A 216 -2.45 -18.24 9.01
N PHE A 217 -3.36 -17.50 8.41
CA PHE A 217 -3.77 -16.17 8.88
C PHE A 217 -4.43 -16.33 10.26
N GLU A 218 -3.65 -16.19 11.32
CA GLU A 218 -4.13 -16.36 12.69
C GLU A 218 -4.72 -15.06 13.25
N GLY A 219 -5.88 -14.68 12.69
CA GLY A 219 -6.71 -13.62 13.27
C GLY A 219 -6.17 -12.20 13.08
N LEU A 220 -6.74 -11.26 13.82
CA LEU A 220 -6.52 -9.83 13.72
C LEU A 220 -5.11 -9.43 14.22
N TYR A 221 -4.38 -8.64 13.43
CA TYR A 221 -3.13 -7.99 13.86
C TYR A 221 -3.42 -6.75 14.72
N ASP A 222 -2.50 -6.41 15.62
CA ASP A 222 -2.57 -5.14 16.35
C ASP A 222 -2.24 -3.96 15.43
N ILE A 223 -1.30 -4.19 14.50
CA ILE A 223 -0.88 -3.20 13.50
C ILE A 223 -0.43 -3.89 12.21
N VAL A 224 -0.82 -3.34 11.08
CA VAL A 224 -0.22 -3.61 9.77
C VAL A 224 0.48 -2.36 9.25
N CYS A 225 1.78 -2.48 8.90
CA CYS A 225 2.53 -1.43 8.24
C CYS A 225 2.47 -1.64 6.73
N ILE A 226 1.91 -0.68 6.00
CA ILE A 226 1.66 -0.76 4.57
C ILE A 226 2.56 0.25 3.86
N GLY A 227 3.30 -0.20 2.87
CA GLY A 227 4.19 0.65 2.09
C GLY A 227 5.27 -0.13 1.35
N PRO A 228 6.09 0.54 0.52
CA PRO A 228 7.15 -0.13 -0.20
C PRO A 228 8.31 -0.51 0.73
N VAL A 229 8.83 -1.72 0.53
CA VAL A 229 10.20 -2.04 0.95
C VAL A 229 11.17 -1.35 0.00
N SER A 230 12.31 -0.87 0.49
CA SER A 230 13.32 -0.24 -0.37
C SER A 230 14.69 -0.88 -0.28
N LYS A 231 15.39 -0.85 -1.41
CA LYS A 231 16.83 -1.12 -1.51
C LYS A 231 17.56 0.21 -1.32
N ASP A 232 18.05 0.45 -0.11
CA ASP A 232 18.72 1.69 0.20
C ASP A 232 20.21 1.60 -0.13
N ILE A 233 20.66 2.54 -0.98
CA ILE A 233 22.07 2.74 -1.31
C ILE A 233 22.55 3.94 -0.48
N MET A 234 23.45 3.69 0.45
CA MET A 234 23.99 4.69 1.37
C MET A 234 25.42 5.04 0.95
N ILE A 235 25.66 6.27 0.52
CA ILE A 235 26.99 6.76 0.18
C ILE A 235 27.43 7.71 1.29
N ASP A 236 28.52 7.38 1.98
CA ASP A 236 29.05 8.26 3.03
C ASP A 236 29.88 9.42 2.47
N HIS A 237 30.29 10.37 3.34
CA HIS A 237 31.06 11.54 2.95
C HIS A 237 32.47 11.23 2.41
N LEU A 238 32.92 9.97 2.52
CA LEU A 238 34.18 9.48 1.95
C LEU A 238 33.96 8.74 0.63
N GLY A 239 32.70 8.56 0.20
CA GLY A 239 32.33 7.85 -1.01
C GLY A 239 32.17 6.34 -0.84
N ASN A 240 32.22 5.80 0.39
CA ASN A 240 31.96 4.38 0.62
C ASN A 240 30.46 4.09 0.43
N GLU A 241 30.18 3.02 -0.31
CA GLU A 241 28.81 2.55 -0.56
C GLU A 241 28.44 1.39 0.37
N ASP A 242 27.27 1.48 0.98
CA ASP A 242 26.62 0.42 1.75
C ASP A 242 25.22 0.17 1.20
N ARG A 243 24.75 -1.08 1.18
CA ARG A 243 23.43 -1.47 0.66
C ARG A 243 22.64 -2.17 1.76
N LEU A 244 21.45 -1.67 2.02
CA LEU A 244 20.60 -2.11 3.11
C LEU A 244 19.18 -2.35 2.63
N LEU A 245 18.47 -3.26 3.26
CA LEU A 245 17.02 -3.30 3.18
C LEU A 245 16.48 -2.16 4.03
N GLY A 246 15.69 -1.29 3.40
CA GLY A 246 15.11 -0.09 3.98
C GLY A 246 13.60 -0.03 3.80
N GLY A 247 13.08 1.18 3.86
CA GLY A 247 11.68 1.50 3.83
C GLY A 247 11.12 1.79 5.23
N ALA A 248 10.18 2.74 5.29
CA ALA A 248 9.51 3.10 6.53
C ALA A 248 8.85 1.90 7.21
N ILE A 249 8.27 0.98 6.41
CA ILE A 249 7.62 -0.24 6.89
C ILE A 249 8.56 -1.18 7.65
N ILE A 250 9.84 -1.24 7.28
CA ILE A 250 10.81 -2.10 7.96
C ILE A 250 11.13 -1.53 9.34
N GLN A 251 11.39 -0.23 9.43
CA GLN A 251 11.65 0.43 10.71
C GLN A 251 10.42 0.33 11.62
N SER A 252 9.23 0.58 11.07
CA SER A 252 7.94 0.50 11.77
C SER A 252 7.61 -0.91 12.23
N GLY A 253 7.75 -1.91 11.34
CA GLY A 253 7.44 -3.30 11.64
C GLY A 253 8.32 -3.89 12.74
N TYR A 254 9.64 -3.67 12.66
CA TYR A 254 10.56 -4.11 13.71
C TYR A 254 10.29 -3.43 15.05
N ALA A 255 9.93 -2.14 15.04
CA ALA A 255 9.63 -1.39 16.25
C ALA A 255 8.36 -1.90 16.95
N ALA A 256 7.27 -2.05 16.21
CA ALA A 256 6.01 -2.56 16.76
C ALA A 256 6.15 -4.02 17.23
N TYR A 257 6.83 -4.88 16.46
CA TYR A 257 7.12 -6.25 16.88
C TYR A 257 7.98 -6.32 18.14
N GLY A 258 9.08 -5.56 18.19
CA GLY A 258 9.95 -5.47 19.36
C GLY A 258 9.25 -4.91 20.61
N ALA A 259 8.27 -4.03 20.42
CA ALA A 259 7.37 -3.56 21.47
C ALA A 259 6.39 -4.64 21.96
N GLY A 260 6.31 -5.81 21.29
CA GLY A 260 5.52 -6.96 21.71
C GLY A 260 4.11 -7.02 21.12
N PHE A 261 3.85 -6.31 20.03
CA PHE A 261 2.55 -6.33 19.34
C PHE A 261 2.54 -7.33 18.18
N LYS A 262 1.39 -7.95 17.94
CA LYS A 262 1.16 -8.80 16.78
C LYS A 262 1.19 -7.93 15.52
N THR A 263 2.31 -8.00 14.79
CA THR A 263 2.65 -7.06 13.72
C THR A 263 2.69 -7.76 12.37
N ALA A 264 2.11 -7.11 11.36
CA ALA A 264 2.29 -7.47 9.97
C ALA A 264 2.91 -6.32 9.17
N VAL A 265 3.60 -6.67 8.09
CA VAL A 265 4.05 -5.76 7.03
C VAL A 265 3.38 -6.19 5.73
N CYS A 266 2.80 -5.24 5.02
CA CYS A 266 2.25 -5.43 3.69
C CYS A 266 3.02 -4.57 2.68
N THR A 267 3.68 -5.19 1.70
CA THR A 267 4.62 -4.51 0.81
C THR A 267 4.47 -4.92 -0.65
N LYS A 268 5.15 -4.20 -1.53
CA LYS A 268 5.33 -4.54 -2.95
C LYS A 268 6.80 -4.65 -3.29
N CYS A 269 7.16 -5.69 -4.05
CA CYS A 269 8.52 -5.88 -4.56
C CYS A 269 8.51 -6.79 -5.78
N ASN A 270 9.62 -6.79 -6.52
CA ASN A 270 9.82 -7.70 -7.65
C ASN A 270 10.16 -9.11 -7.14
N ASP A 271 9.47 -10.13 -7.65
CA ASP A 271 9.68 -11.54 -7.27
C ASP A 271 11.04 -12.11 -7.72
N THR A 272 11.72 -11.44 -8.65
CA THR A 272 13.07 -11.83 -9.09
C THR A 272 14.18 -11.19 -8.27
N ASP A 273 13.84 -10.28 -7.33
CA ASP A 273 14.81 -9.64 -6.44
C ASP A 273 15.13 -10.52 -5.23
N GLY A 274 15.92 -11.57 -5.48
CA GLY A 274 16.26 -12.57 -4.46
C GLY A 274 16.94 -12.00 -3.23
N SER A 275 17.69 -10.90 -3.34
CA SER A 275 18.33 -10.25 -2.20
C SER A 275 17.31 -9.60 -1.27
N THR A 276 16.34 -8.89 -1.81
CA THR A 276 15.23 -8.30 -1.06
C THR A 276 14.38 -9.39 -0.37
N LEU A 277 14.01 -10.44 -1.13
CA LEU A 277 13.22 -11.54 -0.60
C LEU A 277 13.93 -12.26 0.55
N ALA A 278 15.23 -12.52 0.42
CA ALA A 278 16.02 -13.18 1.47
C ALA A 278 16.07 -12.36 2.78
N GLU A 279 16.11 -11.03 2.69
CA GLU A 279 16.05 -10.17 3.87
C GLU A 279 14.63 -10.08 4.46
N LEU A 280 13.60 -10.02 3.63
CA LEU A 280 12.20 -10.05 4.09
C LEU A 280 11.88 -11.37 4.81
N ASP A 281 12.44 -12.49 4.34
CA ASP A 281 12.26 -13.81 4.95
C ASP A 281 12.88 -13.94 6.35
N LYS A 282 13.87 -13.09 6.67
CA LYS A 282 14.50 -13.01 7.99
C LYS A 282 13.76 -12.10 8.96
N ALA A 283 12.76 -11.35 8.50
CA ALA A 283 12.00 -10.44 9.36
C ALA A 283 11.27 -11.23 10.46
N PRO A 284 11.26 -10.73 11.72
CA PRO A 284 10.63 -11.44 12.82
C PRO A 284 9.10 -11.35 12.83
N MET A 285 8.54 -10.33 12.18
CA MET A 285 7.09 -10.15 12.00
C MET A 285 6.59 -10.84 10.73
N ASP A 286 5.28 -10.97 10.58
CA ASP A 286 4.69 -11.51 9.37
C ASP A 286 4.81 -10.52 8.21
N VAL A 287 5.29 -11.01 7.06
CA VAL A 287 5.47 -10.20 5.85
C VAL A 287 4.58 -10.75 4.74
N TYR A 288 3.69 -9.89 4.24
CA TYR A 288 2.83 -10.12 3.08
C TYR A 288 3.28 -9.23 1.94
N ARG A 289 3.35 -9.78 0.74
CA ARG A 289 3.82 -9.05 -0.42
C ARG A 289 2.95 -9.26 -1.65
N PHE A 290 2.80 -8.23 -2.45
CA PHE A 290 2.30 -8.30 -3.80
C PHE A 290 3.46 -8.15 -4.78
N PHE A 291 3.31 -8.75 -5.94
CA PHE A 291 4.25 -8.52 -7.02
C PHE A 291 4.21 -7.07 -7.49
N SER A 292 5.39 -6.53 -7.80
CA SER A 292 5.61 -5.25 -8.46
C SER A 292 6.66 -5.39 -9.54
N ALA A 293 6.52 -4.60 -10.62
CA ALA A 293 7.49 -4.58 -11.70
C ALA A 293 8.92 -4.27 -11.23
N ASP A 294 9.03 -3.37 -10.25
CA ASP A 294 10.28 -2.98 -9.63
C ASP A 294 10.17 -3.05 -8.10
N THR A 295 11.30 -3.23 -7.42
CA THR A 295 11.43 -2.94 -6.00
C THR A 295 11.89 -1.49 -5.86
N THR A 296 11.27 -0.72 -4.95
CA THR A 296 11.71 0.65 -4.68
C THR A 296 13.19 0.68 -4.30
N SER A 297 13.93 1.64 -4.83
CA SER A 297 15.35 1.83 -4.51
C SER A 297 15.66 3.31 -4.32
N ILE A 298 16.30 3.63 -3.20
CA ILE A 298 16.63 5.00 -2.81
C ILE A 298 18.14 5.10 -2.58
N ARG A 299 18.75 6.16 -3.15
CA ARG A 299 20.14 6.51 -2.88
C ARG A 299 20.19 7.71 -1.93
N ASN A 300 20.85 7.53 -0.79
CA ASN A 300 21.17 8.60 0.14
C ASN A 300 22.68 8.90 0.08
N THR A 301 23.04 10.06 -0.42
CA THR A 301 24.43 10.53 -0.46
C THR A 301 24.64 11.56 0.65
N TYR A 302 25.50 11.25 1.61
CA TYR A 302 25.84 12.12 2.73
C TYR A 302 27.09 12.92 2.42
N PHE A 303 27.04 14.23 2.65
CA PHE A 303 28.15 15.14 2.38
C PHE A 303 29.00 15.45 3.61
N THR A 304 28.50 15.10 4.79
CA THR A 304 29.14 15.38 6.08
C THR A 304 29.18 14.14 6.97
N ALA A 305 30.18 14.06 7.86
CA ALA A 305 30.35 12.92 8.76
C ALA A 305 29.19 12.77 9.76
N ASP A 306 28.57 13.88 10.17
CA ASP A 306 27.40 13.90 11.05
C ASP A 306 26.09 13.48 10.35
N LYS A 307 26.13 13.30 9.02
CA LYS A 307 25.00 12.93 8.16
C LYS A 307 23.82 13.94 8.18
N GLU A 308 24.07 15.18 8.56
CA GLU A 308 23.04 16.23 8.56
C GLU A 308 22.71 16.70 7.13
N GLN A 309 23.71 16.74 6.26
CA GLN A 309 23.53 17.13 4.86
C GLN A 309 23.52 15.90 3.97
N ARG A 310 22.39 15.66 3.33
CA ARG A 310 22.24 14.56 2.39
C ARG A 310 21.46 14.95 1.16
N LYS A 311 21.77 14.32 0.05
CA LYS A 311 20.94 14.24 -1.13
C LYS A 311 20.22 12.88 -1.14
N CYS A 312 18.96 12.88 -1.51
CA CYS A 312 18.17 11.68 -1.64
C CYS A 312 17.63 11.58 -3.06
N ASP A 313 17.92 10.47 -3.74
CA ASP A 313 17.49 10.21 -5.10
C ASP A 313 16.67 8.91 -5.15
N LEU A 314 15.54 8.93 -5.86
CA LEU A 314 14.79 7.74 -6.23
C LEU A 314 15.45 7.11 -7.46
N ILE A 315 15.76 5.81 -7.38
CA ILE A 315 16.41 5.04 -8.45
C ILE A 315 15.39 4.18 -9.18
N SER A 316 14.52 3.52 -8.43
CA SER A 316 13.36 2.78 -8.95
C SER A 316 12.21 2.87 -7.97
N GLU A 317 10.99 2.64 -8.43
CA GLU A 317 9.77 2.72 -7.63
C GLU A 317 8.89 1.49 -7.88
N SER A 318 8.34 0.94 -6.80
CA SER A 318 7.34 -0.11 -6.91
C SER A 318 6.01 0.43 -7.40
N ASP A 319 5.13 -0.45 -7.87
CA ASP A 319 3.77 -0.06 -8.23
C ASP A 319 3.02 0.52 -7.02
N PRO A 320 2.12 1.51 -7.22
CA PRO A 320 1.32 2.10 -6.16
C PRO A 320 0.40 1.05 -5.49
N PHE A 321 0.00 1.31 -4.25
CA PHE A 321 -1.00 0.49 -3.56
C PHE A 321 -2.41 0.86 -4.01
N TYR A 322 -3.26 -0.16 -4.13
CA TYR A 322 -4.67 -0.04 -4.50
C TYR A 322 -5.57 -0.38 -3.32
N ALA A 323 -6.85 -0.03 -3.39
CA ALA A 323 -7.81 -0.30 -2.33
C ALA A 323 -7.88 -1.79 -1.96
N CYS A 324 -7.81 -2.67 -2.96
CA CYS A 324 -7.83 -4.13 -2.77
C CYS A 324 -6.56 -4.70 -2.09
N ASP A 325 -5.45 -3.97 -2.08
CA ASP A 325 -4.22 -4.40 -1.41
C ASP A 325 -4.29 -4.16 0.11
N ILE A 326 -4.95 -3.07 0.54
CA ILE A 326 -4.88 -2.55 1.90
C ILE A 326 -5.54 -3.49 2.91
N LEU A 327 -6.76 -3.96 2.63
CA LEU A 327 -7.55 -4.78 3.54
C LEU A 327 -7.30 -6.28 3.40
N LYS A 328 -6.32 -6.70 2.62
CA LYS A 328 -5.95 -8.11 2.50
C LYS A 328 -5.41 -8.68 3.80
N VAL A 329 -4.86 -7.82 4.66
CA VAL A 329 -4.36 -8.14 6.00
C VAL A 329 -5.19 -7.39 7.03
N LEU A 330 -5.95 -8.12 7.87
CA LEU A 330 -6.84 -7.49 8.85
C LEU A 330 -6.07 -7.05 10.09
N ALA A 331 -6.23 -5.78 10.48
CA ALA A 331 -5.55 -5.19 11.62
C ALA A 331 -6.43 -4.19 12.38
N ARG A 332 -6.08 -3.94 13.64
CA ARG A 332 -6.68 -2.85 14.45
C ARG A 332 -6.23 -1.48 13.99
N ILE A 333 -4.98 -1.39 13.48
CA ILE A 333 -4.38 -0.15 12.98
C ILE A 333 -3.77 -0.43 11.61
N TYR A 334 -4.17 0.38 10.63
CA TYR A 334 -3.61 0.44 9.28
C TYR A 334 -2.64 1.61 9.23
N HIS A 335 -1.34 1.31 9.23
CA HIS A 335 -0.28 2.30 9.19
C HIS A 335 0.25 2.46 7.77
N PHE A 336 -0.12 3.56 7.13
CA PHE A 336 0.38 3.98 5.81
C PHE A 336 1.76 4.60 5.97
N ALA A 337 2.77 3.79 5.70
CA ALA A 337 4.20 4.09 5.88
C ALA A 337 4.92 4.11 4.53
N GLY A 338 4.47 4.97 3.64
CA GLY A 338 5.07 5.15 2.31
C GLY A 338 6.31 6.02 2.31
N LEU A 339 6.95 6.09 1.16
CA LEU A 339 8.20 6.81 0.92
C LEU A 339 8.00 8.02 0.01
N THR A 340 7.02 7.95 -0.89
CA THR A 340 6.72 8.98 -1.89
C THR A 340 5.22 9.22 -2.03
N THR A 341 4.85 10.32 -2.68
CA THR A 341 3.45 10.65 -3.02
C THR A 341 2.82 9.67 -4.00
N ASP A 342 3.63 8.86 -4.67
CA ASP A 342 3.16 7.92 -5.70
C ASP A 342 2.83 6.54 -5.12
N ASP A 343 3.16 6.29 -3.83
CA ASP A 343 2.83 5.04 -3.14
C ASP A 343 1.32 4.90 -2.88
N PHE A 344 0.64 6.00 -2.52
CA PHE A 344 -0.76 5.99 -2.10
C PHE A 344 -1.56 7.14 -2.72
N ASP A 345 -2.73 6.81 -3.26
CA ASP A 345 -3.76 7.82 -3.53
C ASP A 345 -4.50 8.17 -2.22
N ASP A 346 -4.79 9.45 -1.99
CA ASP A 346 -5.47 9.94 -0.77
C ASP A 346 -6.80 9.25 -0.48
N THR A 347 -7.50 8.82 -1.53
CA THR A 347 -8.80 8.14 -1.43
C THR A 347 -8.70 6.79 -0.73
N LEU A 348 -7.49 6.20 -0.63
CA LEU A 348 -7.25 4.93 0.06
C LEU A 348 -7.50 5.02 1.56
N PHE A 349 -7.39 6.20 2.16
CA PHE A 349 -7.77 6.38 3.57
C PHE A 349 -9.27 6.11 3.77
N GLY A 350 -10.09 6.47 2.78
CA GLY A 350 -11.53 6.13 2.76
C GLY A 350 -11.79 4.62 2.69
N ALA A 351 -10.94 3.85 2.01
CA ALA A 351 -11.07 2.40 1.90
C ALA A 351 -10.88 1.69 3.25
N ALA A 352 -10.03 2.22 4.13
CA ALA A 352 -9.76 1.67 5.45
C ALA A 352 -10.76 2.11 6.54
N LEU A 353 -11.64 3.09 6.24
CA LEU A 353 -12.64 3.56 7.21
C LEU A 353 -13.58 2.43 7.65
N GLY A 354 -13.79 2.33 8.97
CA GLY A 354 -14.65 1.33 9.59
C GLY A 354 -14.03 -0.06 9.75
N HIS A 355 -12.82 -0.31 9.20
CA HIS A 355 -12.11 -1.57 9.36
C HIS A 355 -11.10 -1.54 10.51
N GLY A 356 -10.55 -0.39 10.82
CA GLY A 356 -9.60 -0.17 11.89
C GLY A 356 -9.25 1.31 11.99
N LYS A 357 -8.32 1.65 12.88
CA LYS A 357 -7.78 3.00 12.99
C LYS A 357 -6.78 3.26 11.87
N ILE A 358 -6.76 4.50 11.39
CA ILE A 358 -5.90 4.93 10.28
C ILE A 358 -4.75 5.75 10.84
N ALA A 359 -3.52 5.32 10.54
CA ALA A 359 -2.29 6.02 10.90
C ALA A 359 -1.48 6.35 9.64
N VAL A 360 -1.06 7.61 9.49
CA VAL A 360 -0.38 8.08 8.29
C VAL A 360 0.89 8.85 8.65
N ASP A 361 1.98 8.49 7.99
CA ASP A 361 3.21 9.30 8.00
C ASP A 361 3.12 10.34 6.86
N ALA A 362 3.25 11.62 7.19
CA ALA A 362 3.15 12.72 6.23
C ALA A 362 4.17 12.62 5.09
N GLN A 363 5.28 11.93 5.28
CA GLN A 363 6.31 11.72 4.27
C GLN A 363 5.72 11.24 2.94
N CYS A 364 4.81 10.26 2.97
CA CYS A 364 4.18 9.70 1.76
C CYS A 364 3.15 10.63 1.10
N LEU A 365 2.85 11.77 1.71
CA LEU A 365 1.92 12.77 1.17
C LEU A 365 2.62 14.03 0.66
N LEU A 366 3.90 14.18 0.98
CA LEU A 366 4.68 15.39 0.72
C LEU A 366 5.88 15.15 -0.18
N ARG A 367 6.53 13.99 -0.04
CA ARG A 367 7.81 13.70 -0.67
C ARG A 367 7.60 13.10 -2.05
N ARG A 368 8.06 13.78 -3.08
CA ARG A 368 7.91 13.34 -4.47
C ARG A 368 9.24 13.37 -5.22
N PRO A 369 9.44 12.45 -6.17
CA PRO A 369 10.57 12.53 -7.07
C PRO A 369 10.39 13.67 -8.08
N THR A 370 11.49 14.36 -8.38
CA THR A 370 11.58 15.28 -9.52
C THR A 370 11.88 14.52 -10.80
N THR A 371 11.79 15.16 -11.94
CA THR A 371 12.16 14.56 -13.24
C THR A 371 13.62 14.10 -13.33
N SER A 372 14.50 14.62 -12.46
CA SER A 372 15.90 14.19 -12.32
C SER A 372 16.10 13.04 -11.34
N GLY A 373 15.03 12.55 -10.70
CA GLY A 373 15.08 11.51 -9.66
C GLY A 373 15.39 12.03 -8.25
N SER A 374 15.79 13.29 -8.08
CA SER A 374 16.00 13.87 -6.74
C SER A 374 14.68 14.01 -6.01
N MET A 375 14.69 13.76 -4.70
CA MET A 375 13.51 13.94 -3.86
C MET A 375 13.30 15.40 -3.50
N ASP A 376 12.08 15.89 -3.68
CA ASP A 376 11.60 17.21 -3.30
C ASP A 376 10.34 17.08 -2.44
N TYR A 377 9.87 18.19 -1.91
CA TYR A 377 8.65 18.23 -1.11
C TYR A 377 7.62 19.13 -1.77
N ALA A 378 6.37 18.67 -1.74
CA ALA A 378 5.22 19.48 -2.16
C ALA A 378 4.14 19.45 -1.09
N ASP A 379 3.36 20.51 -0.98
CA ASP A 379 2.24 20.56 -0.06
C ASP A 379 1.14 19.57 -0.47
N TRP A 380 0.53 18.92 0.53
CA TRP A 380 -0.60 18.01 0.36
C TRP A 380 -1.90 18.80 0.16
N LYS A 381 -2.39 18.84 -1.07
CA LYS A 381 -3.56 19.67 -1.46
C LYS A 381 -4.85 19.26 -0.74
N ASN A 382 -5.06 17.96 -0.54
CA ASN A 382 -6.29 17.40 -0.02
C ASN A 382 -6.30 17.23 1.51
N LYS A 383 -5.32 17.79 2.22
CA LYS A 383 -5.15 17.64 3.67
C LYS A 383 -6.41 17.95 4.48
N ARG A 384 -7.16 19.01 4.13
CA ARG A 384 -8.38 19.38 4.86
C ARG A 384 -9.52 18.40 4.67
N THR A 385 -9.56 17.67 3.57
CA THR A 385 -10.57 16.65 3.30
C THR A 385 -10.27 15.38 4.07
N TYR A 386 -9.01 14.91 4.01
CA TYR A 386 -8.67 13.57 4.47
C TYR A 386 -8.12 13.51 5.91
N LEU A 387 -7.65 14.61 6.50
CA LEU A 387 -7.18 14.59 7.89
C LEU A 387 -8.28 14.14 8.88
N SER A 388 -9.55 14.40 8.58
CA SER A 388 -10.67 13.93 9.41
C SER A 388 -10.85 12.40 9.41
N TYR A 389 -10.26 11.68 8.46
CA TYR A 389 -10.27 10.22 8.39
C TYR A 389 -9.15 9.58 9.21
N ILE A 390 -8.15 10.39 9.61
CA ILE A 390 -6.89 9.90 10.18
C ILE A 390 -6.96 9.98 11.72
N ASP A 391 -6.77 8.83 12.36
CA ASP A 391 -6.70 8.73 13.82
C ASP A 391 -5.35 9.19 14.35
N TYR A 392 -4.26 8.81 13.66
CA TYR A 392 -2.89 9.12 14.05
C TYR A 392 -2.13 9.70 12.86
N PHE A 393 -1.67 10.92 12.99
CA PHE A 393 -0.91 11.61 11.93
C PHE A 393 0.47 11.98 12.43
N LYS A 394 1.51 11.59 11.70
CA LYS A 394 2.91 11.91 12.06
C LYS A 394 3.52 12.86 11.06
N THR A 395 4.25 13.85 11.58
CA THR A 395 5.17 14.70 10.81
C THR A 395 6.52 14.83 11.53
N ASP A 396 7.53 15.28 10.81
CA ASP A 396 8.65 15.98 11.43
C ASP A 396 8.42 17.50 11.43
N ALA A 397 9.39 18.27 11.96
CA ALA A 397 9.25 19.72 12.05
C ALA A 397 9.14 20.40 10.67
N LYS A 398 9.91 19.92 9.67
CA LYS A 398 9.90 20.48 8.30
C LYS A 398 8.61 20.13 7.57
N GLU A 399 8.17 18.89 7.68
CA GLU A 399 6.91 18.41 7.10
C GLU A 399 5.71 19.18 7.67
N GLY A 400 5.71 19.39 9.01
CA GLY A 400 4.69 20.20 9.68
C GLY A 400 4.66 21.64 9.18
N GLU A 401 5.81 22.26 8.94
CA GLU A 401 5.92 23.60 8.35
C GLU A 401 5.39 23.63 6.91
N ILE A 402 5.71 22.64 6.08
CA ILE A 402 5.20 22.55 4.69
C ILE A 402 3.68 22.45 4.69
N LEU A 403 3.10 21.62 5.57
CA LEU A 403 1.66 21.41 5.64
C LEU A 403 0.89 22.64 6.11
N THR A 404 1.44 23.38 7.08
CA THR A 404 0.71 24.43 7.81
C THR A 404 1.19 25.84 7.53
N GLY A 405 2.40 26.01 7.02
CA GLY A 405 3.08 27.31 6.91
C GLY A 405 3.62 27.83 8.25
N LEU A 406 3.59 27.02 9.32
CA LEU A 406 3.98 27.42 10.67
C LEU A 406 5.29 26.72 11.07
N SER A 407 6.31 27.48 11.40
CA SER A 407 7.61 26.96 11.87
C SER A 407 7.59 26.50 13.34
N ASP A 408 6.62 26.98 14.13
CA ASP A 408 6.40 26.50 15.50
C ASP A 408 5.69 25.13 15.46
N THR A 409 6.38 24.08 15.87
CA THR A 409 5.89 22.70 15.84
C THR A 409 4.62 22.49 16.66
N ARG A 410 4.46 23.21 17.80
CA ARG A 410 3.27 23.11 18.63
C ARG A 410 2.04 23.73 17.97
N LYS A 411 2.23 24.87 17.29
CA LYS A 411 1.19 25.54 16.51
C LYS A 411 0.85 24.74 15.25
N ALA A 412 1.86 24.17 14.58
CA ALA A 412 1.64 23.28 13.44
C ALA A 412 0.80 22.05 13.82
N ALA A 413 1.15 21.40 14.94
CA ALA A 413 0.37 20.26 15.46
C ALA A 413 -1.07 20.66 15.80
N ALA A 414 -1.29 21.83 16.41
CA ALA A 414 -2.63 22.34 16.70
C ALA A 414 -3.45 22.52 15.43
N GLN A 415 -2.87 23.15 14.41
CA GLN A 415 -3.55 23.39 13.12
C GLN A 415 -3.94 22.09 12.42
N LEU A 416 -3.10 21.04 12.50
CA LEU A 416 -3.41 19.74 11.92
C LEU A 416 -4.57 19.03 12.67
N CYS A 417 -4.64 19.18 14.00
CA CYS A 417 -5.79 18.71 14.80
C CYS A 417 -7.06 19.50 14.45
N ASP A 418 -6.97 20.81 14.26
CA ASP A 418 -8.10 21.66 13.86
C ASP A 418 -8.65 21.26 12.47
N TRP A 419 -7.78 20.79 11.57
CA TRP A 419 -8.17 20.25 10.26
C TRP A 419 -8.73 18.83 10.30
N GLY A 420 -8.68 18.16 11.46
CA GLY A 420 -9.41 16.91 11.67
C GLY A 420 -8.64 15.72 12.20
N ALA A 421 -7.29 15.74 12.20
CA ALA A 421 -6.52 14.64 12.76
C ALA A 421 -6.81 14.49 14.28
N LYS A 422 -6.99 13.24 14.76
CA LYS A 422 -7.35 13.03 16.17
C LYS A 422 -6.15 13.16 17.10
N GLU A 423 -5.01 12.55 16.72
CA GLU A 423 -3.75 12.64 17.43
C GLU A 423 -2.63 12.97 16.41
N VAL A 424 -1.90 14.05 16.63
CA VAL A 424 -0.77 14.47 15.79
C VAL A 424 0.52 14.27 16.55
N LEU A 425 1.42 13.44 16.03
CA LEU A 425 2.74 13.20 16.59
C LEU A 425 3.79 13.95 15.76
N ILE A 426 4.61 14.78 16.40
CA ILE A 426 5.75 15.45 15.76
C ILE A 426 7.05 14.97 16.38
N THR A 427 7.93 14.41 15.55
CA THR A 427 9.28 14.05 15.97
C THR A 427 10.23 15.23 15.75
N HIS A 428 10.89 15.66 16.82
CA HIS A 428 11.96 16.66 16.80
C HIS A 428 13.29 16.02 17.20
N ASN A 429 14.40 16.75 17.07
CA ASN A 429 15.72 16.23 17.42
C ASN A 429 15.89 15.94 18.91
N THR A 430 15.18 16.66 19.76
CA THR A 430 15.32 16.63 21.23
C THR A 430 14.10 16.09 21.96
N GLU A 431 12.92 16.11 21.35
CA GLU A 431 11.68 15.69 21.99
C GLU A 431 10.72 15.06 20.97
N VAL A 432 9.74 14.32 21.46
CA VAL A 432 8.56 13.88 20.73
C VAL A 432 7.35 14.59 21.31
N ILE A 433 6.51 15.16 20.45
CA ILE A 433 5.31 15.88 20.81
C ILE A 433 4.09 15.10 20.33
N VAL A 434 3.05 15.01 21.15
CA VAL A 434 1.72 14.53 20.76
C VAL A 434 0.70 15.60 21.08
N ARG A 435 -0.11 15.96 20.09
CA ARG A 435 -1.19 16.93 20.20
C ARG A 435 -2.53 16.25 19.91
N THR A 436 -3.51 16.56 20.76
CA THR A 436 -4.94 16.34 20.54
C THR A 436 -5.66 17.69 20.53
N ARG A 437 -6.96 17.72 20.37
CA ARG A 437 -7.72 18.97 20.51
C ARG A 437 -7.65 19.57 21.92
N GLU A 438 -7.54 18.71 22.95
CA GLU A 438 -7.64 19.11 24.36
C GLU A 438 -6.28 19.25 25.05
N PHE A 439 -5.29 18.45 24.63
CA PHE A 439 -4.01 18.35 25.31
C PHE A 439 -2.81 18.41 24.39
N LEU A 440 -1.73 18.92 24.91
CA LEU A 440 -0.39 18.81 24.34
C LEU A 440 0.49 18.02 25.30
N TYR A 441 1.13 16.97 24.78
CA TYR A 441 2.09 16.15 25.51
C TYR A 441 3.47 16.29 24.87
N SER A 442 4.54 16.21 25.67
CA SER A 442 5.90 16.12 25.17
C SER A 442 6.75 15.22 26.05
N CYS A 443 7.72 14.53 25.44
CA CYS A 443 8.68 13.66 26.11
C CYS A 443 10.07 13.85 25.49
N PRO A 444 11.14 14.11 26.28
CA PRO A 444 12.48 14.32 25.75
C PRO A 444 13.11 13.03 25.27
N ILE A 445 13.83 13.09 24.13
CA ILE A 445 14.67 12.00 23.65
C ILE A 445 15.95 11.97 24.48
N LYS A 446 16.29 10.79 25.06
CA LYS A 446 17.46 10.60 25.93
C LYS A 446 18.40 9.55 25.37
N ALA A 447 18.66 9.57 24.05
CA ALA A 447 19.60 8.67 23.40
C ALA A 447 21.05 8.99 23.82
N ARG A 448 21.84 7.95 24.18
CA ARG A 448 23.24 8.09 24.58
C ARG A 448 24.20 8.13 23.38
N SER A 449 23.70 7.74 22.19
CA SER A 449 24.44 7.79 20.93
C SER A 449 23.46 8.05 19.78
N LEU A 450 23.97 8.64 18.69
CA LEU A 450 23.21 8.93 17.48
C LEU A 450 23.62 8.06 16.29
N ALA A 451 24.32 6.95 16.53
CA ALA A 451 24.85 6.06 15.49
C ALA A 451 23.74 5.46 14.60
N GLY A 452 22.55 5.26 15.16
CA GLY A 452 21.36 4.68 14.50
C GLY A 452 20.24 5.70 14.24
N ARG A 453 20.53 6.96 13.91
CA ARG A 453 19.54 8.04 13.74
C ARG A 453 18.52 7.78 12.62
N THR A 454 18.90 7.07 11.55
CA THR A 454 18.01 6.75 10.40
C THR A 454 16.82 5.89 10.84
N GLY A 455 15.62 6.21 10.40
CA GLY A 455 14.37 5.53 10.78
C GLY A 455 13.85 5.88 12.18
N ARG A 456 14.33 6.97 12.79
CA ARG A 456 13.86 7.45 14.10
C ARG A 456 12.36 7.75 14.10
N GLY A 457 11.89 8.49 13.10
CA GLY A 457 10.48 8.87 12.96
C GLY A 457 9.56 7.66 12.85
N ASP A 458 9.88 6.77 11.92
CA ASP A 458 9.10 5.54 11.67
C ASP A 458 9.05 4.65 12.92
N THR A 459 10.20 4.46 13.56
CA THR A 459 10.31 3.69 14.81
C THR A 459 9.45 4.28 15.92
N CYS A 460 9.55 5.61 16.14
CA CYS A 460 8.79 6.30 17.17
C CYS A 460 7.28 6.21 16.93
N PHE A 461 6.86 6.53 15.71
CA PHE A 461 5.45 6.56 15.36
C PHE A 461 4.80 5.18 15.43
N ALA A 462 5.42 4.15 14.83
CA ALA A 462 4.88 2.80 14.87
C ALA A 462 4.77 2.26 16.31
N THR A 463 5.75 2.54 17.15
CA THR A 463 5.69 2.16 18.57
C THR A 463 4.56 2.89 19.28
N TYR A 464 4.44 4.22 19.08
CA TYR A 464 3.40 5.03 19.70
C TYR A 464 2.01 4.51 19.35
N ILE A 465 1.70 4.35 18.06
CA ILE A 465 0.37 3.91 17.64
C ILE A 465 0.07 2.48 18.08
N ALA A 466 1.06 1.58 18.09
CA ALA A 466 0.87 0.22 18.61
C ALA A 466 0.55 0.24 20.11
N GLU A 467 1.26 1.04 20.93
CA GLU A 467 0.96 1.23 22.36
C GLU A 467 -0.45 1.81 22.59
N ARG A 468 -0.94 2.68 21.68
CA ARG A 468 -2.29 3.25 21.78
C ARG A 468 -3.43 2.23 21.65
N ASN A 469 -3.13 0.95 21.34
CA ASN A 469 -4.11 -0.14 21.47
C ASN A 469 -4.47 -0.44 22.93
N THR A 470 -3.54 -0.22 23.87
CA THR A 470 -3.67 -0.68 25.26
C THR A 470 -3.28 0.35 26.32
N SER A 471 -2.66 1.46 25.90
CA SER A 471 -2.10 2.47 26.80
C SER A 471 -2.71 3.86 26.59
N SER A 472 -2.67 4.69 27.62
CA SER A 472 -2.98 6.12 27.52
C SER A 472 -1.95 6.87 26.67
N ILE A 473 -2.26 8.11 26.27
CA ILE A 473 -1.32 8.94 25.49
C ILE A 473 0.02 9.13 26.22
N PRO A 474 0.06 9.53 27.52
CA PRO A 474 1.32 9.70 28.24
C PRO A 474 2.16 8.43 28.31
N GLU A 475 1.54 7.28 28.58
CA GLU A 475 2.24 5.98 28.67
C GLU A 475 2.78 5.56 27.31
N ALA A 476 1.99 5.68 26.25
CA ALA A 476 2.40 5.37 24.88
C ALA A 476 3.54 6.29 24.41
N LEU A 477 3.46 7.58 24.73
CA LEU A 477 4.48 8.56 24.40
C LEU A 477 5.80 8.27 25.12
N LEU A 478 5.76 7.98 26.43
CA LEU A 478 6.95 7.60 27.19
C LEU A 478 7.62 6.36 26.59
N PHE A 479 6.84 5.30 26.37
CA PHE A 479 7.36 4.04 25.85
C PHE A 479 7.98 4.22 24.44
N ALA A 480 7.28 4.93 23.54
CA ALA A 480 7.77 5.19 22.19
C ALA A 480 9.04 6.05 22.17
N THR A 481 9.10 7.07 23.04
CA THR A 481 10.28 7.93 23.15
C THR A 481 11.48 7.20 23.74
N ALA A 482 11.26 6.31 24.69
CA ALA A 482 12.31 5.46 25.26
C ALA A 482 12.82 4.42 24.25
N LEU A 483 11.90 3.77 23.51
CA LEU A 483 12.26 2.81 22.47
C LEU A 483 13.10 3.48 21.38
N VAL A 484 12.66 4.66 20.89
CA VAL A 484 13.41 5.37 19.85
C VAL A 484 14.77 5.87 20.37
N SER A 485 14.87 6.26 21.63
CA SER A 485 16.14 6.63 22.26
C SER A 485 17.12 5.46 22.28
N LEU A 486 16.65 4.28 22.70
CA LEU A 486 17.42 3.04 22.69
C LEU A 486 17.80 2.62 21.26
N LYS A 487 16.88 2.70 20.31
CA LYS A 487 17.10 2.36 18.88
C LYS A 487 18.20 3.24 18.27
N MET A 488 18.23 4.52 18.59
CA MET A 488 19.22 5.46 18.04
C MET A 488 20.67 5.11 18.39
N GLU A 489 20.90 4.27 19.40
CA GLU A 489 22.24 3.83 19.80
C GLU A 489 22.86 2.81 18.84
N THR A 490 22.05 2.15 17.97
CA THR A 490 22.50 1.12 17.04
C THR A 490 22.00 1.36 15.62
N LYS A 491 22.81 1.02 14.61
CA LYS A 491 22.41 1.10 13.20
C LYS A 491 21.33 0.08 12.86
N GLY A 492 20.49 0.40 11.87
CA GLY A 492 19.43 -0.47 11.36
C GLY A 492 18.12 -0.35 12.15
N PRO A 493 17.16 -1.25 11.93
CA PRO A 493 15.88 -1.27 12.65
C PRO A 493 16.06 -1.69 14.11
N PHE A 494 15.07 -1.42 14.95
CA PHE A 494 15.06 -1.84 16.35
C PHE A 494 15.03 -3.37 16.45
N ARG A 495 15.99 -3.96 17.13
CA ARG A 495 16.10 -5.42 17.31
C ARG A 495 16.02 -5.85 18.78
N GLY A 496 15.66 -4.91 19.67
CA GLY A 496 15.42 -5.18 21.09
C GLY A 496 14.01 -5.70 21.34
N THR A 497 13.71 -5.89 22.62
CA THR A 497 12.45 -6.40 23.12
C THR A 497 11.73 -5.36 23.99
N ARG A 498 10.46 -5.59 24.30
CA ARG A 498 9.71 -4.79 25.27
C ARG A 498 10.41 -4.71 26.64
N ALA A 499 11.06 -5.78 27.07
CA ALA A 499 11.82 -5.81 28.32
C ALA A 499 13.02 -4.86 28.30
N ASP A 500 13.74 -4.79 27.16
CA ASP A 500 14.86 -3.88 27.00
C ASP A 500 14.41 -2.42 27.10
N VAL A 501 13.26 -2.08 26.49
CA VAL A 501 12.68 -0.74 26.56
C VAL A 501 12.26 -0.39 27.98
N ARG A 502 11.61 -1.31 28.71
CA ARG A 502 11.24 -1.09 30.12
C ARG A 502 12.46 -0.84 30.98
N LYS A 503 13.51 -1.64 30.82
CA LYS A 503 14.78 -1.43 31.51
C LYS A 503 15.42 -0.08 31.16
N TYR A 504 15.29 0.37 29.90
CA TYR A 504 15.76 1.68 29.48
C TYR A 504 14.95 2.81 30.16
N ILE A 505 13.62 2.64 30.28
CA ILE A 505 12.76 3.58 31.02
C ILE A 505 13.20 3.66 32.48
N GLU A 506 13.33 2.53 33.16
CA GLU A 506 13.74 2.46 34.56
C GLU A 506 15.08 3.18 34.82
N ASN A 507 16.02 3.12 33.87
CA ASN A 507 17.36 3.70 34.03
C ASN A 507 17.43 5.19 33.64
N PHE A 508 16.60 5.66 32.72
CA PHE A 508 16.82 6.96 32.08
C PHE A 508 15.59 7.88 32.09
N TYR A 509 14.40 7.38 32.40
CA TYR A 509 13.16 8.15 32.38
C TYR A 509 12.45 8.11 33.73
N THR A 510 11.67 9.15 33.98
CA THR A 510 10.72 9.26 35.10
C THR A 510 9.35 9.61 34.57
N ALA A 511 8.30 9.48 35.39
CA ALA A 511 6.95 9.93 35.03
C ALA A 511 6.88 11.43 34.71
N GLU A 512 7.75 12.25 35.29
CA GLU A 512 7.83 13.70 35.08
C GLU A 512 8.43 14.09 33.72
N ASP A 513 9.08 13.15 33.02
CA ASP A 513 9.59 13.40 31.66
C ASP A 513 8.46 13.59 30.65
N VAL A 514 7.27 13.05 30.93
CA VAL A 514 6.09 13.33 30.12
C VAL A 514 5.37 14.55 30.66
N ARG A 515 5.50 15.66 29.95
CA ARG A 515 4.83 16.90 30.29
C ARG A 515 3.49 16.98 29.55
N SER A 516 2.45 17.40 30.24
CA SER A 516 1.14 17.65 29.66
C SER A 516 0.66 19.07 29.96
N VAL A 517 0.03 19.68 28.96
CA VAL A 517 -0.61 21.00 29.07
C VAL A 517 -2.03 20.85 28.55
N SER A 518 -3.02 21.19 29.38
CA SER A 518 -4.41 21.38 28.95
C SER A 518 -4.51 22.70 28.17
N LEU A 519 -5.36 22.76 27.15
CA LEU A 519 -5.39 23.86 26.16
C LEU A 519 -6.70 24.64 26.25
#